data_e57bb9d73200ce7ba555713c80e6e276
#
_entry.id   e57bb9d73200ce7ba555713c80e6e276
#
_cell.length_a   1.000
_cell.length_b   1.000
_cell.length_c   1.000
_cell.angle_alpha   90.00
_cell.angle_beta   90.00
_cell.angle_gamma   90.00
#
_symmetry.space_group_name_H-M   'P 1'
#
loop_
_entity.id
_entity.type
_entity.pdbx_description
1 polymer ?
#
loop_
_entity_poly.entity_id
_entity_poly.type
_entity_poly.pdbx_seq_one_letter_code
_entity_poly.pdbx_strand_id
1 'polypeptide(L)'
;MYATEAGGFAPEVEAELRKMEACDLMIWQFPLWWFGLPGILKGWADRVFAMGRTYGGERFYENGVFKGKRALLSLTTGGPEAVYQRGGRNGDIHAILRPIQRGILRFTGWDVLKPNIVYAPVRISDEQRQASLNAWAERLRGIEKERPVEVGEY
;
A
#
# COMPACT_ATOMS: atom_id res chain seq x y z
N MET A 1 -7.58 21.28 -17.62
CA MET A 1 -8.83 21.18 -16.82
C MET A 1 -8.78 19.88 -16.08
N TYR A 2 -8.86 19.90 -14.78
CA TYR A 2 -8.87 18.68 -13.95
C TYR A 2 -10.28 18.10 -13.88
N ALA A 3 -10.41 16.79 -13.66
CA ALA A 3 -11.73 16.14 -13.53
C ALA A 3 -12.58 16.76 -12.40
N THR A 4 -11.94 17.26 -11.35
CA THR A 4 -12.58 18.02 -10.26
C THR A 4 -13.22 19.34 -10.71
N GLU A 5 -12.75 19.92 -11.82
CA GLU A 5 -13.24 21.19 -12.40
C GLU A 5 -14.26 20.94 -13.54
N ALA A 6 -14.17 19.79 -14.20
CA ALA A 6 -14.93 19.47 -15.41
C ALA A 6 -16.26 18.75 -15.18
N GLY A 7 -16.79 18.71 -13.95
CA GLY A 7 -18.07 18.06 -13.65
C GLY A 7 -17.95 16.63 -13.11
N GLY A 8 -16.74 16.20 -12.72
CA GLY A 8 -16.58 14.98 -11.95
C GLY A 8 -15.76 13.88 -12.64
N PHE A 9 -15.66 12.77 -11.95
CA PHE A 9 -14.98 11.56 -12.41
C PHE A 9 -15.98 10.60 -13.08
N ALA A 10 -15.45 9.68 -13.89
CA ALA A 10 -16.25 8.54 -14.38
C ALA A 10 -16.86 7.79 -13.17
N PRO A 11 -18.09 7.27 -13.29
CA PRO A 11 -18.82 6.69 -12.14
C PRO A 11 -18.03 5.61 -11.38
N GLU A 12 -17.27 4.79 -12.08
CA GLU A 12 -16.43 3.75 -11.49
C GLU A 12 -15.27 4.33 -10.68
N VAL A 13 -14.67 5.44 -11.10
CA VAL A 13 -13.61 6.14 -10.36
C VAL A 13 -14.17 6.85 -9.14
N GLU A 14 -15.31 7.50 -9.30
CA GLU A 14 -16.02 8.15 -8.19
C GLU A 14 -16.41 7.14 -7.09
N ALA A 15 -16.86 5.94 -7.49
CA ALA A 15 -17.18 4.88 -6.55
C ALA A 15 -15.94 4.44 -5.72
N GLU A 16 -14.78 4.30 -6.36
CA GLU A 16 -13.53 3.97 -5.69
C GLU A 16 -13.02 5.10 -4.77
N LEU A 17 -13.13 6.35 -5.22
CA LEU A 17 -12.81 7.52 -4.39
C LEU A 17 -13.65 7.55 -3.10
N ARG A 18 -14.96 7.32 -3.20
CA ARG A 18 -15.85 7.28 -2.03
C ARG A 18 -15.51 6.14 -1.06
N LYS A 19 -15.14 4.96 -1.57
CA LYS A 19 -14.66 3.86 -0.71
C LYS A 19 -13.40 4.25 0.05
N MET A 20 -12.43 4.86 -0.62
CA MET A 20 -11.18 5.30 -0.02
C MET A 20 -11.41 6.43 1.00
N GLU A 21 -12.32 7.34 0.73
CA GLU A 21 -12.71 8.42 1.66
C GLU A 21 -13.46 7.90 2.89
N ALA A 22 -14.25 6.85 2.74
CA ALA A 22 -15.04 6.28 3.82
C ALA A 22 -14.29 5.30 4.73
N CYS A 23 -13.22 4.66 4.24
CA CYS A 23 -12.50 3.66 5.03
C CYS A 23 -11.54 4.31 6.03
N ASP A 24 -11.33 3.68 7.19
CA ASP A 24 -10.32 4.05 8.19
C ASP A 24 -9.01 3.29 7.98
N LEU A 25 -9.09 2.13 7.32
CA LEU A 25 -7.96 1.30 6.97
C LEU A 25 -8.07 0.82 5.52
N MET A 26 -7.05 1.09 4.73
CA MET A 26 -6.91 0.59 3.36
C MET A 26 -5.81 -0.47 3.30
N ILE A 27 -6.14 -1.65 2.79
CA ILE A 27 -5.16 -2.74 2.58
C ILE A 27 -4.98 -2.97 1.08
N TRP A 28 -3.76 -2.81 0.59
CA TRP A 28 -3.39 -3.23 -0.75
C TRP A 28 -2.79 -4.61 -0.71
N GLN A 29 -3.49 -5.59 -1.30
CA GLN A 29 -3.02 -6.96 -1.36
C GLN A 29 -2.64 -7.33 -2.79
N PHE A 30 -1.34 -7.69 -3.00
CA PHE A 30 -0.82 -7.94 -4.35
C PHE A 30 0.44 -8.83 -4.34
N PRO A 31 0.74 -9.53 -5.44
CA PRO A 31 2.05 -10.11 -5.66
C PRO A 31 3.03 -9.01 -6.09
N LEU A 32 4.26 -9.03 -5.53
CA LEU A 32 5.31 -8.10 -5.95
C LEU A 32 5.80 -8.51 -7.35
N TRP A 33 5.35 -7.83 -8.37
CA TRP A 33 5.74 -8.07 -9.74
C TRP A 33 6.67 -6.98 -10.23
N TRP A 34 7.83 -7.39 -10.79
CA TRP A 34 8.82 -6.46 -11.30
C TRP A 34 9.19 -5.36 -10.29
N PHE A 35 9.33 -5.78 -9.01
CA PHE A 35 9.66 -4.89 -7.88
C PHE A 35 8.64 -3.78 -7.64
N GLY A 36 7.41 -3.94 -8.08
CA GLY A 36 6.36 -2.93 -7.93
C GLY A 36 4.95 -3.51 -7.88
N LEU A 37 3.99 -2.63 -8.06
CA LEU A 37 2.58 -2.98 -8.14
C LEU A 37 2.26 -3.70 -9.46
N PRO A 38 1.39 -4.72 -9.45
CA PRO A 38 0.79 -5.23 -10.68
C PRO A 38 0.11 -4.11 -11.48
N GLY A 39 0.16 -4.19 -12.80
CA GLY A 39 -0.37 -3.14 -13.68
C GLY A 39 -1.82 -2.75 -13.39
N ILE A 40 -2.67 -3.71 -13.01
CA ILE A 40 -4.07 -3.43 -12.65
C ILE A 40 -4.17 -2.55 -11.40
N LEU A 41 -3.37 -2.82 -10.36
CA LEU A 41 -3.36 -2.01 -9.13
C LEU A 41 -2.68 -0.66 -9.37
N LYS A 42 -1.61 -0.62 -10.16
CA LYS A 42 -0.96 0.63 -10.53
C LYS A 42 -1.91 1.52 -11.33
N GLY A 43 -2.63 0.96 -12.31
CA GLY A 43 -3.62 1.69 -13.09
C GLY A 43 -4.80 2.19 -12.25
N TRP A 44 -5.24 1.41 -11.26
CA TRP A 44 -6.22 1.87 -10.27
C TRP A 44 -5.67 3.07 -9.49
N ALA A 45 -4.45 2.95 -8.96
CA ALA A 45 -3.82 4.04 -8.20
C ALA A 45 -3.68 5.32 -9.04
N ASP A 46 -3.24 5.21 -10.29
CA ASP A 46 -3.07 6.36 -11.20
C ASP A 46 -4.38 7.10 -11.52
N ARG A 47 -5.52 6.39 -11.47
CA ARG A 47 -6.83 6.99 -11.72
C ARG A 47 -7.49 7.53 -10.45
N VAL A 48 -7.32 6.85 -9.32
CA VAL A 48 -8.02 7.16 -8.06
C VAL A 48 -7.28 8.23 -7.25
N PHE A 49 -5.95 8.23 -7.26
CA PHE A 49 -5.19 9.31 -6.62
C PHE A 49 -5.15 10.55 -7.53
N ALA A 50 -6.23 11.32 -7.51
CA ALA A 50 -6.46 12.42 -8.42
C ALA A 50 -6.18 13.78 -7.77
N MET A 51 -5.49 14.66 -8.50
CA MET A 51 -5.22 16.03 -8.09
C MET A 51 -6.53 16.81 -7.85
N GLY A 52 -6.55 17.59 -6.79
CA GLY A 52 -7.74 18.33 -6.37
C GLY A 52 -8.67 17.55 -5.44
N ARG A 53 -8.65 16.18 -5.49
CA ARG A 53 -9.48 15.32 -4.64
C ARG A 53 -8.66 14.68 -3.53
N THR A 54 -7.61 13.94 -3.86
CA THR A 54 -6.80 13.16 -2.90
C THR A 54 -5.48 13.82 -2.54
N TYR A 55 -5.07 14.82 -3.27
CA TYR A 55 -3.89 15.67 -3.00
C TYR A 55 -4.01 17.01 -3.73
N GLY A 56 -3.08 17.93 -3.49
CA GLY A 56 -3.00 19.26 -4.12
C GLY A 56 -3.36 20.39 -3.18
N GLY A 57 -2.96 21.61 -3.50
CA GLY A 57 -3.20 22.80 -2.65
C GLY A 57 -2.55 22.66 -1.27
N GLU A 58 -1.26 22.30 -1.22
CA GLU A 58 -0.47 22.07 0.01
C GLU A 58 -0.92 20.88 0.89
N ARG A 59 -1.86 20.05 0.40
CA ARG A 59 -2.34 18.84 1.09
C ARG A 59 -1.45 17.65 0.75
N PHE A 60 -0.25 17.62 1.33
CA PHE A 60 0.75 16.56 1.14
C PHE A 60 1.31 16.12 2.49
N TYR A 61 1.75 14.89 2.59
CA TYR A 61 2.41 14.31 3.76
C TYR A 61 1.63 14.56 5.06
N GLU A 62 2.15 15.34 6.01
CA GLU A 62 1.56 15.62 7.30
C GLU A 62 0.23 16.40 7.22
N ASN A 63 0.02 17.10 6.10
CA ASN A 63 -1.20 17.81 5.77
C ASN A 63 -2.06 17.10 4.73
N GLY A 64 -1.72 15.84 4.40
CA GLY A 64 -2.40 15.05 3.38
C GLY A 64 -3.88 14.82 3.69
N VAL A 65 -4.64 14.57 2.63
CA VAL A 65 -6.11 14.41 2.68
C VAL A 65 -6.53 13.26 3.59
N PHE A 66 -5.74 12.18 3.66
CA PHE A 66 -6.05 10.98 4.44
C PHE A 66 -5.39 10.94 5.81
N LYS A 67 -4.97 12.08 6.34
CA LYS A 67 -4.39 12.20 7.68
C LYS A 67 -5.27 11.51 8.74
N GLY A 68 -4.65 10.67 9.56
CA GLY A 68 -5.33 9.88 10.61
C GLY A 68 -5.97 8.59 10.12
N LYS A 69 -5.95 8.33 8.81
CA LYS A 69 -6.35 7.05 8.22
C LYS A 69 -5.11 6.18 7.99
N ARG A 70 -5.28 4.87 8.00
CA ARG A 70 -4.18 3.91 7.94
C ARG A 70 -4.14 3.18 6.62
N ALA A 71 -2.93 2.86 6.17
CA ALA A 71 -2.73 2.03 4.98
C ALA A 71 -1.69 0.94 5.23
N LEU A 72 -1.93 -0.23 4.65
CA LEU A 72 -1.11 -1.43 4.80
C LEU A 72 -0.89 -2.11 3.45
N LEU A 73 0.35 -2.51 3.20
CA LEU A 73 0.68 -3.38 2.07
C LEU A 73 0.72 -4.84 2.55
N SER A 74 -0.09 -5.71 1.94
CA SER A 74 -0.04 -7.16 2.12
C SER A 74 0.40 -7.78 0.81
N LEU A 75 1.60 -8.39 0.77
CA LEU A 75 2.17 -8.82 -0.49
C LEU A 75 2.88 -10.18 -0.40
N THR A 76 3.00 -10.81 -1.56
CA THR A 76 3.82 -12.00 -1.74
C THR A 76 5.00 -11.71 -2.65
N THR A 77 6.09 -12.45 -2.48
CA THR A 77 7.27 -12.37 -3.36
C THR A 77 7.56 -13.70 -4.04
N GLY A 78 8.16 -13.70 -5.20
CA GLY A 78 8.59 -14.91 -5.89
C GLY A 78 9.86 -15.54 -5.30
N GLY A 79 10.71 -14.74 -4.65
CA GLY A 79 11.96 -15.18 -4.00
C GLY A 79 11.84 -15.29 -2.49
N PRO A 80 12.77 -16.03 -1.84
CA PRO A 80 12.83 -16.15 -0.38
C PRO A 80 13.31 -14.83 0.26
N GLU A 81 13.08 -14.68 1.55
CA GLU A 81 13.42 -13.48 2.31
C GLU A 81 14.88 -13.04 2.17
N ALA A 82 15.80 -14.00 2.19
CA ALA A 82 17.25 -13.72 2.13
C ALA A 82 17.69 -12.90 0.91
N VAL A 83 16.97 -12.99 -0.22
CA VAL A 83 17.31 -12.21 -1.41
C VAL A 83 16.76 -10.78 -1.39
N TYR A 84 15.85 -10.47 -0.44
CA TYR A 84 15.22 -9.16 -0.29
C TYR A 84 15.71 -8.38 0.94
N GLN A 85 16.82 -8.78 1.52
CA GLN A 85 17.49 -8.07 2.59
C GLN A 85 18.53 -7.09 2.04
N ARG A 86 18.99 -6.16 2.89
CA ARG A 86 20.09 -5.26 2.56
C ARG A 86 21.33 -6.07 2.16
N GLY A 87 21.87 -5.83 0.96
CA GLY A 87 22.95 -6.64 0.38
C GLY A 87 22.49 -7.95 -0.27
N GLY A 88 21.23 -8.31 -0.18
CA GLY A 88 20.67 -9.44 -0.93
C GLY A 88 20.59 -9.17 -2.42
N ARG A 89 20.48 -10.24 -3.21
CA ARG A 89 20.51 -10.18 -4.68
C ARG A 89 19.45 -9.25 -5.29
N ASN A 90 18.26 -9.19 -4.67
CA ASN A 90 17.15 -8.37 -5.14
C ASN A 90 17.08 -6.99 -4.45
N GLY A 91 17.97 -6.72 -3.51
CA GLY A 91 17.97 -5.49 -2.73
C GLY A 91 17.03 -5.52 -1.53
N ASP A 92 17.03 -4.43 -0.77
CA ASP A 92 16.22 -4.28 0.44
C ASP A 92 14.73 -4.11 0.10
N ILE A 93 13.88 -4.97 0.63
CA ILE A 93 12.43 -4.90 0.41
C ILE A 93 11.83 -3.56 0.84
N HIS A 94 12.35 -2.94 1.91
CA HIS A 94 11.86 -1.64 2.36
C HIS A 94 12.20 -0.54 1.36
N ALA A 95 13.37 -0.61 0.72
CA ALA A 95 13.73 0.31 -0.36
C ALA A 95 12.84 0.09 -1.60
N ILE A 96 12.54 -1.18 -1.93
CA ILE A 96 11.64 -1.54 -3.04
C ILE A 96 10.21 -1.01 -2.80
N LEU A 97 9.70 -1.11 -1.58
CA LEU A 97 8.35 -0.66 -1.24
C LEU A 97 8.24 0.85 -1.00
N ARG A 98 9.36 1.55 -0.83
CA ARG A 98 9.38 2.99 -0.51
C ARG A 98 8.63 3.87 -1.51
N PRO A 99 8.74 3.68 -2.84
CA PRO A 99 7.94 4.45 -3.80
C PRO A 99 6.44 4.34 -3.58
N ILE A 100 5.95 3.18 -3.11
CA ILE A 100 4.54 2.97 -2.80
C ILE A 100 4.20 3.59 -1.45
N GLN A 101 4.95 3.23 -0.41
CA GLN A 101 4.67 3.65 0.96
C GLN A 101 4.86 5.17 1.16
N ARG A 102 5.96 5.75 0.65
CA ARG A 102 6.22 7.18 0.75
C ARG A 102 5.60 7.95 -0.40
N GLY A 103 5.82 7.50 -1.64
CA GLY A 103 5.45 8.25 -2.85
C GLY A 103 3.95 8.27 -3.15
N ILE A 104 3.19 7.31 -2.64
CA ILE A 104 1.73 7.27 -2.82
C ILE A 104 1.02 7.46 -1.48
N LEU A 105 1.25 6.54 -0.52
CA LEU A 105 0.48 6.51 0.72
C LEU A 105 0.81 7.70 1.63
N ARG A 106 2.05 7.85 2.06
CA ARG A 106 2.44 9.00 2.91
C ARG A 106 2.25 10.33 2.19
N PHE A 107 2.53 10.40 0.88
CA PHE A 107 2.33 11.61 0.10
C PHE A 107 0.89 12.13 0.19
N THR A 108 -0.09 11.23 0.23
CA THR A 108 -1.51 11.60 0.35
C THR A 108 -2.02 11.64 1.80
N GLY A 109 -1.14 11.40 2.79
CA GLY A 109 -1.42 11.59 4.22
C GLY A 109 -1.74 10.33 5.01
N TRP A 110 -1.72 9.11 4.38
CA TRP A 110 -1.97 7.88 5.11
C TRP A 110 -0.88 7.59 6.14
N ASP A 111 -1.28 7.12 7.30
CA ASP A 111 -0.42 6.52 8.30
C ASP A 111 -0.10 5.08 7.88
N VAL A 112 1.14 4.85 7.45
CA VAL A 112 1.57 3.57 6.88
C VAL A 112 1.88 2.58 7.99
N LEU A 113 1.25 1.40 7.96
CA LEU A 113 1.55 0.29 8.85
C LEU A 113 2.65 -0.59 8.27
N LYS A 114 3.31 -1.37 9.14
CA LYS A 114 4.34 -2.34 8.73
C LYS A 114 3.76 -3.29 7.67
N PRO A 115 4.42 -3.50 6.54
CA PRO A 115 3.90 -4.39 5.51
C PRO A 115 3.78 -5.84 6.01
N ASN A 116 2.78 -6.57 5.51
CA ASN A 116 2.69 -8.01 5.64
C ASN A 116 3.30 -8.64 4.40
N ILE A 117 4.35 -9.44 4.57
CA ILE A 117 5.09 -10.02 3.44
C ILE A 117 5.18 -11.54 3.61
N VAL A 118 4.68 -12.27 2.63
CA VAL A 118 4.86 -13.73 2.54
C VAL A 118 5.86 -14.02 1.44
N TYR A 119 7.04 -14.44 1.82
CA TYR A 119 8.14 -14.73 0.90
C TYR A 119 7.99 -16.11 0.26
N ALA A 120 8.10 -16.17 -1.06
CA ALA A 120 8.11 -17.40 -1.87
C ALA A 120 7.01 -18.41 -1.48
N PRO A 121 5.72 -18.05 -1.42
CA PRO A 121 4.65 -18.93 -0.93
C PRO A 121 4.52 -20.25 -1.71
N VAL A 122 4.98 -20.29 -2.94
CA VAL A 122 5.00 -21.52 -3.76
C VAL A 122 6.13 -22.49 -3.41
N ARG A 123 7.10 -22.07 -2.58
CA ARG A 123 8.29 -22.85 -2.21
C ARG A 123 8.31 -23.27 -0.75
N ILE A 124 7.33 -22.86 0.04
CA ILE A 124 7.18 -23.25 1.44
C ILE A 124 6.12 -24.35 1.56
N SER A 125 6.11 -25.08 2.68
CA SER A 125 5.14 -26.14 2.91
C SER A 125 3.72 -25.64 3.12
N ASP A 126 2.72 -26.53 3.05
CA ASP A 126 1.32 -26.18 3.32
C ASP A 126 1.14 -25.71 4.77
N GLU A 127 1.85 -26.32 5.72
CA GLU A 127 1.83 -25.93 7.12
C GLU A 127 2.38 -24.52 7.30
N GLN A 128 3.46 -24.15 6.61
CA GLN A 128 4.03 -22.81 6.64
C GLN A 128 3.09 -21.78 6.00
N ARG A 129 2.41 -22.14 4.91
CA ARG A 129 1.37 -21.28 4.30
C ARG A 129 0.22 -21.06 5.27
N GLN A 130 -0.27 -22.13 5.91
CA GLN A 130 -1.34 -22.03 6.89
C GLN A 130 -0.94 -21.22 8.10
N ALA A 131 0.29 -21.39 8.59
CA ALA A 131 0.84 -20.58 9.68
C ALA A 131 0.88 -19.07 9.32
N SER A 132 1.27 -18.75 8.08
CA SER A 132 1.27 -17.36 7.59
C SER A 132 -0.14 -16.77 7.53
N LEU A 133 -1.14 -17.54 7.10
CA LEU A 133 -2.54 -17.12 7.08
C LEU A 133 -3.09 -16.92 8.50
N ASN A 134 -2.76 -17.81 9.43
CA ASN A 134 -3.19 -17.71 10.83
C ASN A 134 -2.57 -16.46 11.49
N ALA A 135 -1.28 -16.23 11.28
CA ALA A 135 -0.58 -15.03 11.78
C ALA A 135 -1.18 -13.74 11.20
N TRP A 136 -1.54 -13.75 9.92
CA TRP A 136 -2.21 -12.62 9.27
C TRP A 136 -3.59 -12.38 9.87
N ALA A 137 -4.40 -13.43 10.06
CA ALA A 137 -5.72 -13.31 10.67
C ALA A 137 -5.65 -12.76 12.10
N GLU A 138 -4.66 -13.21 12.90
CA GLU A 138 -4.46 -12.71 14.25
C GLU A 138 -4.03 -11.25 14.27
N ARG A 139 -3.11 -10.86 13.37
CA ARG A 139 -2.71 -9.47 13.20
C ARG A 139 -3.89 -8.56 12.86
N LEU A 140 -4.77 -8.99 11.96
CA LEU A 140 -5.95 -8.21 11.56
C LEU A 140 -6.92 -7.96 12.71
N ARG A 141 -7.04 -8.88 13.70
CA ARG A 141 -7.89 -8.68 14.88
C ARG A 141 -7.41 -7.57 15.81
N GLY A 142 -6.12 -7.25 15.78
CA GLY A 142 -5.52 -6.20 16.62
C GLY A 142 -5.02 -4.99 15.84
N ILE A 143 -5.31 -4.88 14.56
CA ILE A 143 -4.65 -3.94 13.66
C ILE A 143 -4.94 -2.47 14.03
N GLU A 144 -6.07 -2.19 14.66
CA GLU A 144 -6.40 -0.84 15.12
C GLU A 144 -5.45 -0.32 16.22
N LYS A 145 -4.72 -1.21 16.89
CA LYS A 145 -3.74 -0.87 17.94
C LYS A 145 -2.32 -0.72 17.41
N GLU A 146 -2.07 -1.11 16.14
CA GLU A 146 -0.74 -0.99 15.56
C GLU A 146 -0.34 0.48 15.41
N ARG A 147 0.94 0.76 15.70
CA ARG A 147 1.52 2.07 15.45
C ARG A 147 2.03 2.15 14.01
N PRO A 148 1.82 3.28 13.34
CA PRO A 148 2.43 3.53 12.04
C PRO A 148 3.95 3.39 12.10
N VAL A 149 4.55 2.96 10.99
CA VAL A 149 6.00 2.94 10.82
C VAL A 149 6.47 4.24 10.18
N GLU A 150 7.68 4.67 10.54
CA GLU A 150 8.33 5.73 9.81
C GLU A 150 8.78 5.22 8.44
N VAL A 151 8.28 5.85 7.39
CA VAL A 151 8.72 5.60 6.03
C VAL A 151 9.82 6.59 5.71
N GLY A 152 11.06 6.10 5.67
CA GLY A 152 12.24 6.93 5.44
C GLY A 152 12.20 7.69 4.10
N GLU A 153 13.03 8.71 4.00
CA GLU A 153 13.22 9.49 2.76
C GLU A 153 13.91 8.65 1.67
N TYR A 154 13.87 9.14 0.43
CA TYR A 154 14.54 8.48 -0.70
C TYR A 154 16.07 8.51 -0.56
#